data_f59edb8354e20e1175353eeeae18164e
#
_entry.id   f59edb8354e20e1175353eeeae18164e
#
_cell.length_a   1.000
_cell.length_b   1.000
_cell.length_c   1.000
_cell.angle_alpha   90.00
_cell.angle_beta   90.00
_cell.angle_gamma   90.00
#
_symmetry.space_group_name_H-M   'P 1'
#
loop_
_entity.id
_entity.type
_entity.pdbx_description
1 polymer ?
#
loop_
_entity_poly.entity_id
_entity_poly.type
_entity_poly.pdbx_seq_one_letter_code
_entity_poly.pdbx_strand_id
1 'polypeptide(L)'
;MKNDSISAVIIDDDSDEEVIVIPQKTKRVIKKQEPLKKFHLDNPTIFEIGVDEAGRGPMFGRVYTAGVILPKDDSFDHSKVKDSKKFHSKKKIEEAAEYIIANALGWYVSYEDEKSIDEINILQATQKSMHTSILEVRKQYIQKMKEGGNENYSFHLLIDGNYFKPITMLNKKTSKIETIPYDTIEGGDNKYTAIAAASILAKVFRDKYIDELCLENPDLITKYGLDSNKGYGSKKHMDGIKEYGITIWHRRSFGICKNYV
;
A
#
# COMPACT_ATOMS: atom_id res chain seq x y z
N MET A 1 31.08 -16.89 7.08
CA MET A 1 31.67 -18.24 7.05
C MET A 1 30.49 -19.20 6.86
N LYS A 2 30.39 -19.83 5.69
CA LYS A 2 29.41 -20.86 5.38
C LYS A 2 29.97 -22.19 5.88
N ASN A 3 29.26 -22.84 6.79
CA ASN A 3 29.54 -24.23 7.15
C ASN A 3 28.74 -25.12 6.21
N ASP A 4 29.40 -25.65 5.22
CA ASP A 4 28.86 -26.75 4.42
C ASP A 4 29.17 -28.05 5.18
N SER A 5 28.14 -28.67 5.74
CA SER A 5 28.27 -30.02 6.30
C SER A 5 28.19 -31.03 5.16
N ILE A 6 29.37 -31.56 4.80
CA ILE A 6 29.52 -32.67 3.87
C ILE A 6 29.27 -33.97 4.65
N SER A 7 28.19 -34.66 4.34
CA SER A 7 28.00 -36.06 4.79
C SER A 7 28.71 -36.98 3.78
N ALA A 8 29.77 -37.65 4.23
CA ALA A 8 30.45 -38.65 3.43
C ALA A 8 29.59 -39.90 3.28
N VAL A 9 29.33 -40.32 2.06
CA VAL A 9 28.76 -41.63 1.73
C VAL A 9 29.91 -42.55 1.33
N ILE A 10 30.04 -43.68 2.02
CA ILE A 10 30.98 -44.76 1.67
C ILE A 10 30.37 -45.49 0.48
N ILE A 11 31.08 -45.55 -0.64
CA ILE A 11 30.69 -46.31 -1.84
C ILE A 11 31.46 -47.60 -1.81
N ASP A 12 30.79 -48.76 -1.75
CA ASP A 12 31.38 -50.04 -2.09
C ASP A 12 31.44 -50.19 -3.61
N ASP A 13 32.62 -50.53 -4.10
CA ASP A 13 33.00 -50.63 -5.50
C ASP A 13 32.51 -51.96 -6.06
N ASP A 14 31.43 -51.97 -6.81
CA ASP A 14 31.13 -52.95 -7.90
C ASP A 14 29.64 -52.89 -8.32
N SER A 15 29.24 -51.84 -9.04
CA SER A 15 28.15 -51.88 -10.01
C SER A 15 27.96 -50.51 -10.71
N ASP A 16 27.88 -50.51 -12.03
CA ASP A 16 27.56 -49.35 -12.90
C ASP A 16 26.07 -48.89 -12.74
N GLU A 17 25.72 -48.30 -11.60
CA GLU A 17 24.46 -47.61 -11.44
C GLU A 17 24.68 -46.08 -11.35
N GLU A 18 24.20 -45.35 -12.34
CA GLU A 18 24.14 -43.89 -12.31
C GLU A 18 23.37 -43.40 -11.10
N VAL A 19 24.03 -42.83 -10.12
CA VAL A 19 23.40 -42.21 -8.95
C VAL A 19 22.78 -40.88 -9.38
N ILE A 20 21.47 -40.86 -9.62
CA ILE A 20 20.71 -39.62 -9.83
C ILE A 20 20.64 -38.88 -8.49
N VAL A 21 21.46 -37.86 -8.30
CA VAL A 21 21.39 -36.95 -7.15
C VAL A 21 20.18 -36.05 -7.34
N ILE A 22 19.07 -36.36 -6.69
CA ILE A 22 17.90 -35.49 -6.64
C ILE A 22 18.21 -34.33 -5.67
N PRO A 23 18.26 -33.06 -6.12
CA PRO A 23 18.50 -31.94 -5.21
C PRO A 23 17.36 -31.84 -4.21
N GLN A 24 17.65 -32.04 -2.93
CA GLN A 24 16.68 -31.81 -1.86
C GLN A 24 16.32 -30.33 -1.85
N LYS A 25 15.02 -30.03 -2.03
CA LYS A 25 14.48 -28.67 -1.86
C LYS A 25 14.76 -28.23 -0.43
N THR A 26 15.70 -27.30 -0.25
CA THR A 26 15.95 -26.65 1.03
C THR A 26 14.63 -26.02 1.51
N LYS A 27 14.13 -26.47 2.67
CA LYS A 27 12.97 -25.86 3.31
C LYS A 27 13.28 -24.40 3.55
N ARG A 28 12.48 -23.48 2.91
CA ARG A 28 12.58 -22.05 3.20
C ARG A 28 12.36 -21.86 4.71
N VAL A 29 13.38 -21.37 5.40
CA VAL A 29 13.24 -20.94 6.79
C VAL A 29 12.29 -19.73 6.78
N ILE A 30 11.08 -19.94 7.24
CA ILE A 30 10.11 -18.86 7.44
C ILE A 30 10.66 -18.02 8.60
N LYS A 31 11.30 -16.89 8.30
CA LYS A 31 11.67 -15.92 9.32
C LYS A 31 10.41 -15.48 10.04
N LYS A 32 10.35 -15.71 11.35
CA LYS A 32 9.26 -15.22 12.20
C LYS A 32 9.24 -13.68 12.05
N GLN A 33 8.12 -13.14 11.59
CA GLN A 33 7.99 -11.70 11.38
C GLN A 33 7.95 -11.03 12.75
N GLU A 34 8.73 -9.96 12.91
CA GLU A 34 8.62 -9.09 14.08
C GLU A 34 7.29 -8.34 14.07
N PRO A 35 6.68 -8.10 15.24
CA PRO A 35 5.49 -7.24 15.35
C PRO A 35 5.79 -5.85 14.79
N LEU A 36 4.77 -5.20 14.21
CA LEU A 36 4.88 -3.82 13.76
C LEU A 36 5.17 -2.92 14.96
N LYS A 37 6.06 -1.94 14.77
CA LYS A 37 6.27 -0.88 15.74
C LYS A 37 5.02 -0.01 15.83
N LYS A 38 4.60 0.30 17.04
CA LYS A 38 3.43 1.16 17.29
C LYS A 38 3.68 2.57 16.75
N PHE A 39 4.86 3.13 17.05
CA PHE A 39 5.25 4.50 16.73
C PHE A 39 6.69 4.57 16.23
N HIS A 40 6.99 5.63 15.48
CA HIS A 40 8.33 5.97 15.02
C HIS A 40 9.02 6.94 16.00
N LEU A 41 8.27 7.94 16.47
CA LEU A 41 8.76 8.95 17.41
C LEU A 41 8.21 8.69 18.81
N ASP A 42 9.10 8.71 19.80
CA ASP A 42 8.74 8.57 21.21
C ASP A 42 8.37 9.96 21.82
N ASN A 43 7.39 10.62 21.19
CA ASN A 43 6.87 11.90 21.65
C ASN A 43 5.33 11.91 21.55
N PRO A 44 4.60 12.01 22.67
CA PRO A 44 3.14 11.93 22.70
C PRO A 44 2.45 13.15 22.07
N THR A 45 3.13 14.29 21.92
CA THR A 45 2.56 15.51 21.33
C THR A 45 2.75 15.59 19.81
N ILE A 46 3.55 14.69 19.23
CA ILE A 46 3.75 14.61 17.78
C ILE A 46 2.87 13.49 17.22
N PHE A 47 1.85 13.83 16.45
CA PHE A 47 0.98 12.87 15.80
C PHE A 47 1.58 12.41 14.47
N GLU A 48 1.75 11.10 14.32
CA GLU A 48 2.27 10.50 13.11
C GLU A 48 1.15 10.26 12.12
N ILE A 49 1.35 10.69 10.87
CA ILE A 49 0.45 10.38 9.76
C ILE A 49 1.14 9.30 8.93
N GLY A 50 0.68 8.06 9.06
CA GLY A 50 1.11 6.97 8.18
C GLY A 50 0.47 7.11 6.81
N VAL A 51 1.27 6.98 5.74
CA VAL A 51 0.83 7.18 4.35
C VAL A 51 1.34 6.05 3.47
N ASP A 52 0.44 5.49 2.66
CA ASP A 52 0.77 4.46 1.67
C ASP A 52 -0.18 4.55 0.47
N GLU A 53 0.15 3.82 -0.61
CA GLU A 53 -0.63 3.78 -1.83
C GLU A 53 -1.00 2.35 -2.26
N ALA A 54 -2.06 2.24 -3.06
CA ALA A 54 -2.45 1.02 -3.76
C ALA A 54 -2.75 1.32 -5.23
N GLY A 55 -2.29 0.45 -6.12
CA GLY A 55 -2.64 0.54 -7.53
C GLY A 55 -1.68 1.34 -8.40
N ARG A 56 -0.39 1.45 -8.07
CA ARG A 56 0.62 2.06 -8.97
C ARG A 56 0.92 1.20 -10.21
N GLY A 57 1.02 -0.11 -10.02
CA GLY A 57 1.43 -1.05 -11.08
C GLY A 57 0.37 -1.48 -12.10
N PRO A 58 -0.94 -1.52 -11.79
CA PRO A 58 -1.97 -1.94 -12.75
C PRO A 58 -2.06 -1.06 -13.99
N MET A 59 -2.49 -1.66 -15.10
CA MET A 59 -2.81 -0.97 -16.37
C MET A 59 -4.25 -0.41 -16.38
N PHE A 60 -5.03 -0.66 -15.35
CA PHE A 60 -6.44 -0.32 -15.26
C PHE A 60 -6.77 0.32 -13.91
N GLY A 61 -7.63 1.34 -13.93
CA GLY A 61 -8.21 1.94 -12.75
C GLY A 61 -7.30 2.95 -12.05
N ARG A 62 -7.86 3.54 -11.03
CA ARG A 62 -7.30 4.62 -10.21
C ARG A 62 -6.09 4.18 -9.40
N VAL A 63 -5.23 5.11 -9.04
CA VAL A 63 -4.29 4.97 -7.92
C VAL A 63 -4.93 5.56 -6.67
N TYR A 64 -4.90 4.81 -5.57
CA TYR A 64 -5.44 5.23 -4.27
C TYR A 64 -4.31 5.46 -3.28
N THR A 65 -4.48 6.44 -2.40
CA THR A 65 -3.59 6.70 -1.28
C THR A 65 -4.41 6.88 -0.01
N ALA A 66 -3.84 6.56 1.13
CA ALA A 66 -4.46 6.84 2.42
C ALA A 66 -3.50 7.53 3.37
N GLY A 67 -4.05 8.40 4.22
CA GLY A 67 -3.39 8.97 5.39
C GLY A 67 -4.12 8.53 6.65
N VAL A 68 -3.40 8.05 7.66
CA VAL A 68 -3.99 7.55 8.92
C VAL A 68 -3.23 8.09 10.12
N ILE A 69 -3.98 8.60 11.12
CA ILE A 69 -3.46 9.01 12.43
C ILE A 69 -3.99 8.03 13.47
N LEU A 70 -3.09 7.34 14.17
CA LEU A 70 -3.45 6.39 15.23
C LEU A 70 -3.31 7.04 16.61
N PRO A 71 -4.12 6.59 17.61
CA PRO A 71 -3.91 6.97 19.00
C PRO A 71 -2.52 6.61 19.50
N LYS A 72 -1.93 7.44 20.35
CA LYS A 72 -0.64 7.17 21.02
C LYS A 72 -0.79 6.55 22.41
N ASP A 73 -2.01 6.25 22.80
CA ASP A 73 -2.35 5.50 24.01
C ASP A 73 -2.72 4.04 23.65
N ASP A 74 -3.13 3.26 24.65
CA ASP A 74 -3.49 1.86 24.48
C ASP A 74 -4.95 1.65 23.97
N SER A 75 -5.62 2.70 23.51
CA SER A 75 -6.99 2.61 22.97
C SER A 75 -7.06 1.91 21.60
N PHE A 76 -5.94 1.80 20.88
CA PHE A 76 -5.86 1.14 19.58
C PHE A 76 -5.15 -0.22 19.67
N ASP A 77 -5.84 -1.28 19.27
CA ASP A 77 -5.26 -2.64 19.20
C ASP A 77 -4.42 -2.82 17.93
N HIS A 78 -3.13 -2.59 18.05
CA HIS A 78 -2.18 -2.70 16.95
C HIS A 78 -2.05 -4.14 16.37
N SER A 79 -2.48 -5.17 17.11
CA SER A 79 -2.41 -6.57 16.64
C SER A 79 -3.38 -6.87 15.49
N LYS A 80 -4.41 -6.06 15.32
CA LYS A 80 -5.39 -6.16 14.23
C LYS A 80 -4.87 -5.63 12.89
N VAL A 81 -3.73 -4.94 12.89
CA VAL A 81 -3.12 -4.33 11.72
C VAL A 81 -1.84 -5.07 11.36
N LYS A 82 -1.69 -5.41 10.10
CA LYS A 82 -0.49 -6.01 9.50
C LYS A 82 -0.38 -5.61 8.03
N ASP A 83 0.76 -5.89 7.39
CA ASP A 83 0.94 -5.72 5.96
C ASP A 83 -0.26 -6.25 5.16
N SER A 84 -0.83 -5.40 4.30
CA SER A 84 -2.05 -5.68 3.53
C SER A 84 -1.93 -6.92 2.63
N LYS A 85 -0.72 -7.28 2.21
CA LYS A 85 -0.42 -8.46 1.38
C LYS A 85 -0.45 -9.79 2.16
N LYS A 86 -0.50 -9.72 3.50
CA LYS A 86 -0.51 -10.89 4.41
C LYS A 86 -1.91 -11.32 4.86
N PHE A 87 -2.94 -10.66 4.36
CA PHE A 87 -4.31 -11.11 4.57
C PHE A 87 -4.65 -12.22 3.57
N HIS A 88 -5.09 -13.36 4.07
CA HIS A 88 -5.41 -14.55 3.26
C HIS A 88 -6.84 -14.55 2.72
N SER A 89 -7.67 -13.58 3.10
CA SER A 89 -9.03 -13.45 2.56
C SER A 89 -9.48 -11.99 2.52
N LYS A 90 -10.35 -11.69 1.54
CA LYS A 90 -10.98 -10.39 1.37
C LYS A 90 -11.70 -9.96 2.65
N LYS A 91 -12.50 -10.87 3.26
CA LYS A 91 -13.23 -10.59 4.50
C LYS A 91 -12.31 -10.11 5.63
N LYS A 92 -11.15 -10.76 5.84
CA LYS A 92 -10.23 -10.38 6.93
C LYS A 92 -9.58 -9.02 6.75
N ILE A 93 -9.25 -8.62 5.52
CA ILE A 93 -8.68 -7.28 5.29
C ILE A 93 -9.77 -6.20 5.38
N GLU A 94 -11.01 -6.51 5.01
CA GLU A 94 -12.17 -5.62 5.19
C GLU A 94 -12.48 -5.43 6.68
N GLU A 95 -12.51 -6.48 7.50
CA GLU A 95 -12.65 -6.38 8.96
C GLU A 95 -11.54 -5.51 9.59
N ALA A 96 -10.30 -5.62 9.10
CA ALA A 96 -9.20 -4.77 9.56
C ALA A 96 -9.41 -3.30 9.14
N ALA A 97 -9.89 -3.04 7.92
CA ALA A 97 -10.21 -1.70 7.46
C ALA A 97 -11.33 -1.06 8.28
N GLU A 98 -12.42 -1.80 8.56
CA GLU A 98 -13.51 -1.35 9.41
C GLU A 98 -13.02 -1.01 10.83
N TYR A 99 -12.14 -1.85 11.38
CA TYR A 99 -11.53 -1.58 12.68
C TYR A 99 -10.71 -0.28 12.67
N ILE A 100 -9.88 -0.04 11.63
CA ILE A 100 -9.09 1.18 11.47
C ILE A 100 -10.02 2.39 11.37
N ILE A 101 -11.05 2.33 10.53
CA ILE A 101 -12.04 3.39 10.31
C ILE A 101 -12.72 3.79 11.63
N ALA A 102 -13.07 2.81 12.45
CA ALA A 102 -13.79 3.04 13.71
C ALA A 102 -12.89 3.56 14.84
N ASN A 103 -11.59 3.23 14.84
CA ASN A 103 -10.72 3.45 16.00
C ASN A 103 -9.53 4.39 15.74
N ALA A 104 -9.24 4.79 14.51
CA ALA A 104 -8.23 5.81 14.21
C ALA A 104 -8.68 7.20 14.68
N LEU A 105 -7.74 8.05 15.08
CA LEU A 105 -8.00 9.46 15.41
C LEU A 105 -8.44 10.25 14.18
N GLY A 106 -7.94 9.87 13.02
CA GLY A 106 -8.33 10.39 11.73
C GLY A 106 -7.83 9.50 10.59
N TRP A 107 -8.55 9.49 9.50
CA TRP A 107 -8.13 8.83 8.26
C TRP A 107 -8.75 9.52 7.06
N TYR A 108 -8.09 9.44 5.93
CA TYR A 108 -8.62 9.91 4.66
C TYR A 108 -8.03 9.11 3.51
N VAL A 109 -8.90 8.74 2.56
CA VAL A 109 -8.52 8.03 1.33
C VAL A 109 -8.75 8.97 0.15
N SER A 110 -7.72 9.15 -0.66
CA SER A 110 -7.75 9.93 -1.89
C SER A 110 -7.40 9.07 -3.09
N TYR A 111 -7.67 9.56 -4.29
CA TYR A 111 -7.26 8.89 -5.53
C TYR A 111 -6.98 9.90 -6.64
N GLU A 112 -6.25 9.43 -7.65
CA GLU A 112 -6.18 10.04 -8.97
C GLU A 112 -6.65 9.03 -10.01
N ASP A 113 -7.40 9.51 -11.00
CA ASP A 113 -7.98 8.69 -12.05
C ASP A 113 -6.98 8.38 -13.18
N GLU A 114 -7.41 7.54 -14.11
CA GLU A 114 -6.61 7.09 -15.24
C GLU A 114 -6.17 8.26 -16.13
N LYS A 115 -7.05 9.26 -16.29
CA LYS A 115 -6.76 10.46 -17.08
C LYS A 115 -5.65 11.29 -16.43
N SER A 116 -5.76 11.57 -15.14
CA SER A 116 -4.71 12.25 -14.38
C SER A 116 -3.38 11.49 -14.44
N ILE A 117 -3.43 10.14 -14.33
CA ILE A 117 -2.23 9.30 -14.42
C ILE A 117 -1.56 9.44 -15.78
N ASP A 118 -2.34 9.45 -16.86
CA ASP A 118 -1.82 9.58 -18.22
C ASP A 118 -1.28 11.01 -18.52
N GLU A 119 -1.89 12.04 -17.93
CA GLU A 119 -1.48 13.44 -18.11
C GLU A 119 -0.17 13.77 -17.35
N ILE A 120 -0.05 13.38 -16.08
CA ILE A 120 1.06 13.82 -15.21
C ILE A 120 2.01 12.69 -14.79
N ASN A 121 1.84 11.49 -15.29
CA ASN A 121 2.46 10.20 -14.94
C ASN A 121 2.10 9.68 -13.53
N ILE A 122 2.35 8.37 -13.34
CA ILE A 122 1.96 7.66 -12.10
C ILE A 122 2.68 8.20 -10.86
N LEU A 123 3.93 8.64 -10.96
CA LEU A 123 4.66 9.18 -9.83
C LEU A 123 4.01 10.48 -9.34
N GLN A 124 3.76 11.42 -10.25
CA GLN A 124 3.13 12.71 -9.88
C GLN A 124 1.69 12.52 -9.43
N ALA A 125 0.92 11.63 -10.06
CA ALA A 125 -0.44 11.29 -9.65
C ALA A 125 -0.48 10.70 -8.23
N THR A 126 0.43 9.77 -7.90
CA THR A 126 0.56 9.23 -6.55
C THR A 126 0.91 10.32 -5.54
N GLN A 127 1.90 11.18 -5.84
CA GLN A 127 2.28 12.28 -4.94
C GLN A 127 1.13 13.26 -4.71
N LYS A 128 0.39 13.62 -5.76
CA LYS A 128 -0.79 14.50 -5.66
C LYS A 128 -1.86 13.89 -4.76
N SER A 129 -2.18 12.61 -4.94
CA SER A 129 -3.13 11.89 -4.11
C SER A 129 -2.63 11.78 -2.65
N MET A 130 -1.33 11.48 -2.42
CA MET A 130 -0.75 11.47 -1.06
C MET A 130 -0.89 12.83 -0.38
N HIS A 131 -0.58 13.93 -1.08
CA HIS A 131 -0.74 15.27 -0.54
C HIS A 131 -2.19 15.53 -0.13
N THR A 132 -3.16 15.14 -0.96
CA THR A 132 -4.59 15.28 -0.64
C THR A 132 -4.95 14.49 0.61
N SER A 133 -4.58 13.20 0.70
CA SER A 133 -4.90 12.37 1.87
C SER A 133 -4.27 12.92 3.16
N ILE A 134 -3.03 13.40 3.11
CA ILE A 134 -2.33 14.02 4.25
C ILE A 134 -3.02 15.30 4.70
N LEU A 135 -3.30 16.20 3.76
CA LEU A 135 -3.90 17.50 4.10
C LEU A 135 -5.31 17.37 4.65
N GLU A 136 -6.12 16.46 4.09
CA GLU A 136 -7.49 16.24 4.56
C GLU A 136 -7.53 15.53 5.92
N VAL A 137 -6.73 14.48 6.16
CA VAL A 137 -6.71 13.84 7.48
C VAL A 137 -6.19 14.81 8.56
N ARG A 138 -5.17 15.62 8.23
CA ARG A 138 -4.66 16.67 9.11
C ARG A 138 -5.73 17.71 9.44
N LYS A 139 -6.48 18.17 8.45
CA LYS A 139 -7.55 19.14 8.61
C LYS A 139 -8.66 18.62 9.53
N GLN A 140 -9.12 17.39 9.31
CA GLN A 140 -10.12 16.71 10.15
C GLN A 140 -9.65 16.61 11.60
N TYR A 141 -8.41 16.18 11.80
CA TYR A 141 -7.84 16.07 13.15
C TYR A 141 -7.73 17.42 13.85
N ILE A 142 -7.24 18.46 13.17
CA ILE A 142 -7.13 19.83 13.71
C ILE A 142 -8.50 20.36 14.12
N GLN A 143 -9.52 20.15 13.32
CA GLN A 143 -10.89 20.58 13.65
C GLN A 143 -11.38 19.90 14.93
N LYS A 144 -11.22 18.58 15.04
CA LYS A 144 -11.59 17.79 16.22
C LYS A 144 -10.85 18.29 17.49
N MET A 145 -9.55 18.57 17.37
CA MET A 145 -8.75 19.07 18.51
C MET A 145 -9.15 20.46 18.96
N LYS A 146 -9.49 21.36 18.05
CA LYS A 146 -10.00 22.71 18.38
C LYS A 146 -11.33 22.66 19.12
N GLU A 147 -12.25 21.80 18.70
CA GLU A 147 -13.53 21.57 19.38
C GLU A 147 -13.31 21.05 20.81
N GLY A 148 -12.25 20.27 21.05
CA GLY A 148 -11.81 19.83 22.39
C GLY A 148 -10.96 20.82 23.18
N GLY A 149 -10.70 22.03 22.65
CA GLY A 149 -9.92 23.08 23.34
C GLY A 149 -8.40 22.81 23.40
N ASN A 150 -7.89 21.85 22.62
CA ASN A 150 -6.46 21.53 22.59
C ASN A 150 -5.80 22.09 21.32
N GLU A 151 -4.78 22.95 21.50
CA GLU A 151 -4.00 23.54 20.41
C GLU A 151 -2.54 23.07 20.37
N ASN A 152 -2.12 22.23 21.30
CA ASN A 152 -0.72 21.77 21.38
C ASN A 152 -0.53 20.43 20.65
N TYR A 153 -0.39 20.49 19.35
CA TYR A 153 -0.12 19.34 18.48
C TYR A 153 0.81 19.70 17.33
N SER A 154 1.63 18.75 16.93
CA SER A 154 2.43 18.79 15.72
C SER A 154 2.28 17.50 14.95
N PHE A 155 2.68 17.51 13.67
CA PHE A 155 2.57 16.35 12.78
C PHE A 155 3.92 15.94 12.25
N HIS A 156 4.10 14.64 12.09
CA HIS A 156 5.22 14.02 11.40
C HIS A 156 4.68 12.98 10.42
N LEU A 157 5.14 13.01 9.17
CA LEU A 157 4.65 12.09 8.15
C LEU A 157 5.54 10.84 8.09
N LEU A 158 4.94 9.67 8.04
CA LEU A 158 5.61 8.40 7.79
C LEU A 158 5.16 7.88 6.44
N ILE A 159 5.99 8.03 5.43
CA ILE A 159 5.66 7.73 4.04
C ILE A 159 6.23 6.36 3.66
N ASP A 160 5.40 5.44 3.14
CA ASP A 160 5.94 4.21 2.54
C ASP A 160 6.79 4.50 1.30
N GLY A 161 7.91 3.77 1.17
CA GLY A 161 8.84 3.91 0.04
C GLY A 161 10.05 4.80 0.32
N ASN A 162 10.67 5.28 -0.75
CA ASN A 162 11.95 6.01 -0.71
C ASN A 162 11.90 7.41 -1.33
N TYR A 163 10.71 7.87 -1.71
CA TYR A 163 10.54 9.18 -2.35
C TYR A 163 9.24 9.85 -1.92
N PHE A 164 9.34 11.10 -1.50
CA PHE A 164 8.20 11.96 -1.23
C PHE A 164 8.51 13.40 -1.59
N LYS A 165 7.56 14.08 -2.23
CA LYS A 165 7.65 15.52 -2.49
C LYS A 165 7.16 16.27 -1.25
N PRO A 166 8.02 17.08 -0.58
CA PRO A 166 7.65 17.75 0.67
C PRO A 166 6.40 18.62 0.53
N ILE A 167 5.58 18.64 1.59
CA ILE A 167 4.46 19.58 1.71
C ILE A 167 4.93 20.82 2.45
N THR A 168 4.89 21.96 1.77
CA THR A 168 5.20 23.26 2.36
C THR A 168 3.93 24.08 2.59
N MET A 169 3.86 24.77 3.71
CA MET A 169 2.70 25.54 4.13
C MET A 169 3.14 26.92 4.66
N LEU A 170 2.33 27.95 4.40
CA LEU A 170 2.54 29.25 5.03
C LEU A 170 2.02 29.19 6.48
N ASN A 171 2.93 29.33 7.43
CA ASN A 171 2.55 29.56 8.82
C ASN A 171 2.08 31.02 8.98
N LYS A 172 0.77 31.22 9.13
CA LYS A 172 0.17 32.54 9.24
C LYS A 172 0.60 33.34 10.49
N LYS A 173 1.04 32.66 11.55
CA LYS A 173 1.51 33.32 12.80
C LYS A 173 2.91 33.89 12.63
N THR A 174 3.78 33.16 11.93
CA THR A 174 5.19 33.53 11.74
C THR A 174 5.46 34.17 10.38
N SER A 175 4.51 34.12 9.44
CA SER A 175 4.66 34.52 8.04
C SER A 175 5.80 33.80 7.31
N LYS A 176 6.19 32.61 7.78
CA LYS A 176 7.24 31.78 7.18
C LYS A 176 6.65 30.57 6.47
N ILE A 177 7.34 30.13 5.42
CA ILE A 177 7.05 28.84 4.79
C ILE A 177 7.71 27.76 5.64
N GLU A 178 6.92 26.81 6.08
CA GLU A 178 7.36 25.65 6.88
C GLU A 178 7.01 24.36 6.15
N THR A 179 7.90 23.37 6.26
CA THR A 179 7.67 22.03 5.73
C THR A 179 7.13 21.13 6.82
N ILE A 180 6.11 20.33 6.54
CA ILE A 180 5.70 19.26 7.48
C ILE A 180 6.85 18.25 7.56
N PRO A 181 7.42 17.99 8.75
CA PRO A 181 8.48 16.99 8.91
C PRO A 181 8.03 15.61 8.43
N TYR A 182 8.92 14.86 7.78
CA TYR A 182 8.61 13.53 7.26
C TYR A 182 9.82 12.62 7.21
N ASP A 183 9.57 11.31 7.28
CA ASP A 183 10.51 10.24 6.93
C ASP A 183 9.92 9.36 5.83
N THR A 184 10.75 9.00 4.87
CA THR A 184 10.45 7.94 3.90
C THR A 184 10.99 6.62 4.42
N ILE A 185 10.15 5.57 4.40
CA ILE A 185 10.46 4.29 5.04
C ILE A 185 10.17 3.16 4.06
N GLU A 186 11.23 2.63 3.44
CA GLU A 186 11.09 1.49 2.51
C GLU A 186 10.47 0.27 3.20
N GLY A 187 9.35 -0.23 2.66
CA GLY A 187 8.57 -1.31 3.25
C GLY A 187 8.03 -0.95 4.63
N GLY A 188 7.59 0.30 4.79
CA GLY A 188 7.06 0.86 6.02
C GLY A 188 5.80 0.13 6.51
N ASP A 189 4.99 -0.40 5.57
CA ASP A 189 3.83 -1.26 5.82
C ASP A 189 4.17 -2.54 6.61
N ASN A 190 5.43 -2.97 6.57
CA ASN A 190 5.97 -4.09 7.35
C ASN A 190 6.71 -3.64 8.62
N LYS A 191 6.79 -2.36 8.91
CA LYS A 191 7.58 -1.81 10.02
C LYS A 191 6.74 -1.02 11.03
N TYR A 192 5.77 -0.23 10.55
CA TYR A 192 4.99 0.69 11.38
C TYR A 192 3.49 0.51 11.18
N THR A 193 2.76 0.46 12.29
CA THR A 193 1.30 0.23 12.27
C THR A 193 0.54 1.31 11.51
N ALA A 194 0.94 2.58 11.62
CA ALA A 194 0.26 3.69 10.94
C ALA A 194 0.37 3.57 9.41
N ILE A 195 1.55 3.16 8.87
CA ILE A 195 1.74 2.93 7.44
C ILE A 195 0.96 1.70 6.99
N ALA A 196 1.00 0.60 7.78
CA ALA A 196 0.23 -0.61 7.48
C ALA A 196 -1.29 -0.34 7.46
N ALA A 197 -1.78 0.51 8.37
CA ALA A 197 -3.18 0.94 8.37
C ALA A 197 -3.54 1.72 7.10
N ALA A 198 -2.68 2.64 6.66
CA ALA A 198 -2.85 3.36 5.39
C ALA A 198 -2.85 2.40 4.19
N SER A 199 -1.91 1.43 4.15
CA SER A 199 -1.85 0.38 3.12
C SER A 199 -3.15 -0.41 3.02
N ILE A 200 -3.71 -0.84 4.16
CA ILE A 200 -4.99 -1.56 4.22
C ILE A 200 -6.11 -0.72 3.64
N LEU A 201 -6.25 0.55 4.07
CA LEU A 201 -7.31 1.42 3.58
C LEU A 201 -7.18 1.70 2.08
N ALA A 202 -6.00 2.09 1.60
CA ALA A 202 -5.77 2.33 0.18
C ALA A 202 -6.12 1.12 -0.68
N LYS A 203 -5.72 -0.10 -0.23
CA LYS A 203 -6.02 -1.34 -0.93
C LYS A 203 -7.51 -1.68 -0.92
N VAL A 204 -8.17 -1.62 0.24
CA VAL A 204 -9.59 -2.00 0.36
C VAL A 204 -10.46 -1.06 -0.47
N PHE A 205 -10.23 0.25 -0.40
CA PHE A 205 -10.99 1.22 -1.20
C PHE A 205 -10.75 1.06 -2.70
N ARG A 206 -9.51 0.76 -3.10
CA ARG A 206 -9.21 0.49 -4.50
C ARG A 206 -9.87 -0.79 -5.00
N ASP A 207 -9.77 -1.88 -4.25
CA ASP A 207 -10.34 -3.16 -4.66
C ASP A 207 -11.88 -3.05 -4.74
N LYS A 208 -12.51 -2.34 -3.80
CA LYS A 208 -13.94 -2.04 -3.82
C LYS A 208 -14.35 -1.25 -5.07
N TYR A 209 -13.59 -0.22 -5.43
CA TYR A 209 -13.84 0.53 -6.68
C TYR A 209 -13.81 -0.37 -7.93
N ILE A 210 -12.85 -1.28 -8.02
CA ILE A 210 -12.78 -2.23 -9.14
C ILE A 210 -13.97 -3.20 -9.13
N ASP A 211 -14.37 -3.68 -7.95
CA ASP A 211 -15.53 -4.57 -7.82
C ASP A 211 -16.83 -3.86 -8.23
N GLU A 212 -17.03 -2.62 -7.82
CA GLU A 212 -18.16 -1.78 -8.21
C GLU A 212 -18.22 -1.56 -9.73
N LEU A 213 -17.08 -1.22 -10.37
CA LEU A 213 -16.99 -1.11 -11.83
C LEU A 213 -17.34 -2.41 -12.54
N CYS A 214 -16.89 -3.56 -12.01
CA CYS A 214 -17.19 -4.87 -12.57
C CYS A 214 -18.68 -5.23 -12.44
N LEU A 215 -19.34 -4.81 -11.36
CA LEU A 215 -20.79 -5.01 -11.18
C LEU A 215 -21.60 -4.17 -12.18
N GLU A 216 -21.20 -2.92 -12.37
CA GLU A 216 -21.86 -2.00 -13.32
C GLU A 216 -21.58 -2.38 -14.78
N ASN A 217 -20.42 -3.00 -15.04
CA ASN A 217 -19.91 -3.34 -16.38
C ASN A 217 -19.44 -4.80 -16.45
N PRO A 218 -20.33 -5.80 -16.55
CA PRO A 218 -19.96 -7.23 -16.51
C PRO A 218 -18.95 -7.66 -17.59
N ASP A 219 -18.88 -6.94 -18.71
CA ASP A 219 -17.88 -7.12 -19.75
C ASP A 219 -16.44 -7.00 -19.25
N LEU A 220 -16.21 -6.22 -18.21
CA LEU A 220 -14.89 -6.09 -17.58
C LEU A 220 -14.40 -7.42 -16.97
N ILE A 221 -15.33 -8.24 -16.49
CA ILE A 221 -15.03 -9.57 -15.97
C ILE A 221 -14.77 -10.53 -17.13
N THR A 222 -15.70 -10.61 -18.07
CA THR A 222 -15.65 -11.60 -19.15
C THR A 222 -14.47 -11.37 -20.09
N LYS A 223 -14.24 -10.14 -20.50
CA LYS A 223 -13.17 -9.74 -21.44
C LYS A 223 -11.79 -9.65 -20.80
N TYR A 224 -11.69 -9.08 -19.59
CA TYR A 224 -10.40 -8.73 -18.99
C TYR A 224 -10.10 -9.44 -17.67
N GLY A 225 -11.08 -10.10 -17.01
CA GLY A 225 -10.93 -10.80 -15.74
C GLY A 225 -10.61 -9.86 -14.54
N LEU A 226 -11.16 -8.63 -14.56
CA LEU A 226 -10.80 -7.59 -13.59
C LEU A 226 -11.29 -7.88 -12.17
N ASP A 227 -12.30 -8.72 -12.02
CA ASP A 227 -12.79 -9.21 -10.74
C ASP A 227 -11.69 -9.94 -9.93
N SER A 228 -10.81 -10.64 -10.62
CA SER A 228 -9.72 -11.41 -10.02
C SER A 228 -8.37 -10.72 -10.08
N ASN A 229 -7.99 -10.17 -11.23
CA ASN A 229 -6.65 -9.57 -11.43
C ASN A 229 -6.54 -8.12 -11.01
N LYS A 230 -7.65 -7.44 -10.67
CA LYS A 230 -7.69 -6.03 -10.23
C LYS A 230 -6.93 -5.05 -11.14
N GLY A 231 -6.85 -5.35 -12.44
CA GLY A 231 -6.19 -4.53 -13.45
C GLY A 231 -4.69 -4.76 -13.59
N TYR A 232 -4.10 -5.71 -12.88
CA TYR A 232 -2.72 -6.12 -13.10
C TYR A 232 -2.56 -6.90 -14.41
N GLY A 233 -1.33 -6.95 -14.95
CA GLY A 233 -0.98 -7.58 -16.22
C GLY A 233 -1.02 -9.11 -16.20
N SER A 234 -2.11 -9.70 -15.75
CA SER A 234 -2.34 -11.14 -15.87
C SER A 234 -2.51 -11.56 -17.34
N LYS A 235 -2.32 -12.86 -17.64
CA LYS A 235 -2.51 -13.37 -18.99
C LYS A 235 -3.91 -13.03 -19.53
N LYS A 236 -4.97 -13.25 -18.74
CA LYS A 236 -6.36 -12.94 -19.11
C LYS A 236 -6.54 -11.46 -19.47
N HIS A 237 -5.96 -10.55 -18.67
CA HIS A 237 -6.06 -9.11 -18.92
C HIS A 237 -5.32 -8.70 -20.20
N MET A 238 -4.09 -9.20 -20.37
CA MET A 238 -3.28 -8.92 -21.55
C MET A 238 -3.93 -9.47 -22.85
N ASP A 239 -4.48 -10.67 -22.79
CA ASP A 239 -5.18 -11.28 -23.95
C ASP A 239 -6.47 -10.50 -24.25
N GLY A 240 -7.22 -10.08 -23.22
CA GLY A 240 -8.41 -9.24 -23.37
C GLY A 240 -8.10 -7.90 -24.04
N ILE A 241 -7.00 -7.24 -23.66
CA ILE A 241 -6.57 -5.99 -24.31
C ILE A 241 -6.22 -6.22 -25.78
N LYS A 242 -5.56 -7.33 -26.12
CA LYS A 242 -5.23 -7.65 -27.52
C LYS A 242 -6.46 -7.92 -28.37
N GLU A 243 -7.47 -8.58 -27.82
CA GLU A 243 -8.67 -9.00 -28.52
C GLU A 243 -9.74 -7.89 -28.62
N TYR A 244 -9.96 -7.15 -27.53
CA TYR A 244 -11.06 -6.18 -27.42
C TYR A 244 -10.59 -4.71 -27.34
N GLY A 245 -9.28 -4.47 -27.33
CA GLY A 245 -8.71 -3.13 -27.13
C GLY A 245 -8.77 -2.67 -25.67
N ILE A 246 -8.62 -1.37 -25.49
CA ILE A 246 -8.69 -0.71 -24.17
C ILE A 246 -10.03 -0.02 -23.94
N THR A 247 -10.44 0.11 -22.68
CA THR A 247 -11.59 0.88 -22.25
C THR A 247 -11.15 2.27 -21.75
N ILE A 248 -12.12 3.14 -21.39
CA ILE A 248 -11.86 4.45 -20.80
C ILE A 248 -11.16 4.40 -19.45
N TRP A 249 -11.21 3.26 -18.74
CA TRP A 249 -10.56 3.06 -17.46
C TRP A 249 -9.15 2.44 -17.57
N HIS A 250 -8.68 2.13 -18.77
CA HIS A 250 -7.29 1.73 -18.97
C HIS A 250 -6.36 2.93 -19.00
N ARG A 251 -5.19 2.76 -18.42
CA ARG A 251 -4.12 3.77 -18.43
C ARG A 251 -3.37 3.68 -19.75
N ARG A 252 -3.61 4.62 -20.65
CA ARG A 252 -3.06 4.64 -22.01
C ARG A 252 -1.55 4.67 -22.04
N SER A 253 -0.92 5.26 -21.01
CA SER A 253 0.53 5.34 -20.87
C SER A 253 1.19 4.05 -20.34
N PHE A 254 0.41 2.96 -20.03
CA PHE A 254 0.93 1.76 -19.38
C PHE A 254 1.03 0.55 -20.31
N GLY A 255 2.17 -0.17 -20.19
CA GLY A 255 2.36 -1.48 -20.82
C GLY A 255 1.89 -1.54 -22.26
N ILE A 256 1.12 -2.57 -22.60
CA ILE A 256 0.57 -2.75 -23.96
C ILE A 256 -0.56 -1.77 -24.32
N CYS A 257 -1.16 -1.09 -23.32
CA CYS A 257 -2.22 -0.12 -23.58
C CYS A 257 -1.74 1.01 -24.52
N LYS A 258 -0.44 1.32 -24.53
CA LYS A 258 0.18 2.31 -25.42
C LYS A 258 -0.04 2.02 -26.92
N ASN A 259 -0.28 0.76 -27.27
CA ASN A 259 -0.47 0.36 -28.67
C ASN A 259 -1.91 0.56 -29.16
N TYR A 260 -2.81 1.02 -28.29
CA TYR A 260 -4.25 1.17 -28.57
C TYR A 260 -4.75 2.62 -28.39
N VAL A 261 -3.83 3.57 -28.44
CA VAL A 261 -4.12 5.02 -28.27
C VAL A 261 -4.27 5.67 -29.63
#